data_ea0cd6ab6c2e5da7d7447456ce04ce0e
#
_entry.id   ea0cd6ab6c2e5da7d7447456ce04ce0e
#
_cell.length_a   1.000
_cell.length_b   1.000
_cell.length_c   1.000
_cell.angle_alpha   90.00
_cell.angle_beta   90.00
_cell.angle_gamma   90.00
#
_symmetry.space_group_name_H-M   'P 1'
#
loop_
_entity.id
_entity.type
_entity.pdbx_description
1 polymer ?
#
loop_
_entity_poly.entity_id
_entity_poly.type
_entity_poly.pdbx_seq_one_letter_code
_entity_poly.pdbx_strand_id
1 'polypeptide(L)'
;ETENLFSLLENQPESKDSIIDIYNAMIEEANRKNIALAFKYASTPSGLARLFMTRNYIDKDTLRQVLASLPTDMQKSKMGLNIKAHLDTEQLSVGSTLVPFPCVTEENVEFDWNQLKGKQILLLYGGLGCMGDEGREYLKTLYKQTNREDLEIVLYWPSSSIEDLKSVKEHYVGNDYAFVSDFKLDASPIRIKYGCQATPTCFLTDKDHIIVVKSEG
;
A
#
# COMPACT_ATOMS: atom_id res chain seq x y z
N GLU A 1 -14.61 7.96 -19.00
CA GLU A 1 -15.38 6.68 -18.96
C GLU A 1 -15.68 6.24 -17.53
N THR A 2 -14.72 6.32 -16.59
CA THR A 2 -14.93 5.94 -15.17
C THR A 2 -15.93 6.86 -14.45
N GLU A 3 -15.93 8.18 -14.68
CA GLU A 3 -16.90 9.11 -14.10
C GLU A 3 -18.35 8.74 -14.46
N ASN A 4 -18.57 8.25 -15.67
CA ASN A 4 -19.89 7.75 -16.08
C ASN A 4 -20.33 6.49 -15.33
N LEU A 5 -19.41 5.59 -14.97
CA LEU A 5 -19.72 4.36 -14.24
C LEU A 5 -20.10 4.65 -12.77
N PHE A 6 -19.44 5.59 -12.11
CA PHE A 6 -19.81 6.00 -10.74
C PHE A 6 -21.19 6.67 -10.72
N SER A 7 -21.47 7.54 -11.69
CA SER A 7 -22.81 8.15 -11.83
C SER A 7 -23.91 7.08 -12.09
N LEU A 8 -23.59 6.00 -12.79
CA LEU A 8 -24.54 4.90 -13.01
C LEU A 8 -24.76 4.08 -11.72
N LEU A 9 -23.72 3.87 -10.90
CA LEU A 9 -23.84 3.20 -9.61
C LEU A 9 -24.77 3.93 -8.64
N GLU A 10 -24.72 5.27 -8.62
CA GLU A 10 -25.59 6.10 -7.79
C GLU A 10 -27.05 6.09 -8.27
N ASN A 11 -27.25 6.07 -9.59
CA ASN A 11 -28.59 6.23 -10.18
C ASN A 11 -29.32 4.89 -10.48
N GLN A 12 -28.59 3.76 -10.50
CA GLN A 12 -29.13 2.43 -10.82
C GLN A 12 -28.57 1.36 -9.88
N PRO A 13 -28.94 1.38 -8.59
CA PRO A 13 -28.40 0.44 -7.59
C PRO A 13 -28.71 -1.04 -7.90
N GLU A 14 -29.77 -1.34 -8.64
CA GLU A 14 -30.12 -2.68 -9.10
C GLU A 14 -29.15 -3.25 -10.15
N SER A 15 -28.39 -2.39 -10.82
CA SER A 15 -27.37 -2.77 -11.79
C SER A 15 -25.94 -2.82 -11.21
N LYS A 16 -25.80 -2.72 -9.90
CA LYS A 16 -24.52 -2.59 -9.19
C LYS A 16 -23.51 -3.67 -9.58
N ASP A 17 -23.92 -4.94 -9.56
CA ASP A 17 -23.02 -6.07 -9.84
C ASP A 17 -22.51 -6.00 -11.27
N SER A 18 -23.39 -5.70 -12.24
CA SER A 18 -23.00 -5.55 -13.65
C SER A 18 -22.06 -4.37 -13.89
N ILE A 19 -22.26 -3.26 -13.18
CA ILE A 19 -21.39 -2.07 -13.28
C ILE A 19 -20.02 -2.36 -12.66
N ILE A 20 -19.97 -3.09 -11.53
CA ILE A 20 -18.74 -3.54 -10.90
C ILE A 20 -17.96 -4.47 -11.85
N ASP A 21 -18.63 -5.41 -12.52
CA ASP A 21 -17.99 -6.30 -13.49
C ASP A 21 -17.37 -5.53 -14.65
N ILE A 22 -18.07 -4.54 -15.19
CA ILE A 22 -17.54 -3.66 -16.25
C ILE A 22 -16.31 -2.89 -15.72
N TYR A 23 -16.39 -2.33 -14.52
CA TYR A 23 -15.27 -1.62 -13.90
C TYR A 23 -14.06 -2.52 -13.72
N ASN A 24 -14.25 -3.73 -13.19
CA ASN A 24 -13.17 -4.70 -12.99
C ASN A 24 -12.52 -5.08 -14.33
N ALA A 25 -13.31 -5.34 -15.38
CA ALA A 25 -12.78 -5.62 -16.72
C ALA A 25 -11.95 -4.46 -17.29
N MET A 26 -12.37 -3.21 -17.05
CA MET A 26 -11.60 -2.04 -17.46
C MET A 26 -10.27 -1.92 -16.70
N ILE A 27 -10.25 -2.22 -15.38
CA ILE A 27 -9.03 -2.23 -14.57
C ILE A 27 -8.07 -3.34 -15.05
N GLU A 28 -8.57 -4.53 -15.31
CA GLU A 28 -7.75 -5.64 -15.86
C GLU A 28 -7.11 -5.27 -17.20
N GLU A 29 -7.87 -4.68 -18.11
CA GLU A 29 -7.36 -4.22 -19.40
C GLU A 29 -6.32 -3.09 -19.24
N ALA A 30 -6.56 -2.14 -18.33
CA ALA A 30 -5.60 -1.08 -18.02
C ALA A 30 -4.31 -1.65 -17.44
N ASN A 31 -4.38 -2.61 -16.53
CA ASN A 31 -3.22 -3.30 -15.96
C ASN A 31 -2.43 -4.05 -17.04
N ARG A 32 -3.12 -4.79 -17.92
CA ARG A 32 -2.49 -5.50 -19.04
C ARG A 32 -1.71 -4.53 -19.96
N LYS A 33 -2.31 -3.39 -20.32
CA LYS A 33 -1.65 -2.34 -21.11
C LYS A 33 -0.46 -1.73 -20.37
N ASN A 34 -0.60 -1.47 -19.08
CA ASN A 34 0.47 -0.95 -18.24
C ASN A 34 1.67 -1.89 -18.17
N ILE A 35 1.44 -3.19 -17.99
CA ILE A 35 2.49 -4.23 -17.99
C ILE A 35 3.19 -4.29 -19.37
N ALA A 36 2.42 -4.29 -20.45
CA ALA A 36 2.99 -4.30 -21.80
C ALA A 36 3.88 -3.08 -22.07
N LEU A 37 3.46 -1.88 -21.62
CA LEU A 37 4.27 -0.67 -21.68
C LEU A 37 5.52 -0.74 -20.80
N ALA A 38 5.38 -1.32 -19.59
CA ALA A 38 6.50 -1.51 -18.68
C ALA A 38 7.58 -2.39 -19.32
N PHE A 39 7.19 -3.51 -19.93
CA PHE A 39 8.12 -4.39 -20.66
C PHE A 39 8.76 -3.71 -21.85
N LYS A 40 7.95 -3.04 -22.69
CA LYS A 40 8.44 -2.36 -23.90
C LYS A 40 9.50 -1.31 -23.61
N TYR A 41 9.37 -0.61 -22.48
CA TYR A 41 10.24 0.52 -22.12
C TYR A 41 11.08 0.24 -20.86
N ALA A 42 11.24 -1.02 -20.44
CA ALA A 42 11.94 -1.41 -19.21
C ALA A 42 13.40 -0.90 -19.15
N SER A 43 14.06 -0.72 -20.31
CA SER A 43 15.41 -0.16 -20.41
C SER A 43 15.47 1.37 -20.29
N THR A 44 14.37 2.03 -19.98
CA THR A 44 14.35 3.48 -19.68
C THR A 44 14.01 3.70 -18.19
N PRO A 45 14.44 4.83 -17.57
CA PRO A 45 14.09 5.12 -16.18
C PRO A 45 12.58 5.09 -15.91
N SER A 46 11.76 5.67 -16.79
CA SER A 46 10.30 5.69 -16.66
C SER A 46 9.68 4.30 -16.83
N GLY A 47 10.19 3.49 -17.75
CA GLY A 47 9.71 2.12 -17.94
C GLY A 47 10.10 1.22 -16.78
N LEU A 48 11.31 1.38 -16.22
CA LEU A 48 11.74 0.65 -15.02
C LEU A 48 10.91 1.04 -13.80
N ALA A 49 10.58 2.32 -13.63
CA ALA A 49 9.67 2.78 -12.58
C ALA A 49 8.27 2.17 -12.75
N ARG A 50 7.75 2.13 -13.96
CA ARG A 50 6.47 1.47 -14.26
C ARG A 50 6.52 -0.04 -13.99
N LEU A 51 7.63 -0.69 -14.32
CA LEU A 51 7.84 -2.11 -14.02
C LEU A 51 7.78 -2.37 -12.51
N PHE A 52 8.40 -1.49 -11.70
CA PHE A 52 8.28 -1.56 -10.26
C PHE A 52 6.83 -1.33 -9.77
N MET A 53 6.10 -0.39 -10.37
CA MET A 53 4.71 -0.10 -9.99
C MET A 53 3.73 -1.22 -10.37
N THR A 54 4.06 -2.05 -11.36
CA THR A 54 3.20 -3.17 -11.81
C THR A 54 3.68 -4.54 -11.32
N ARG A 55 4.73 -4.60 -10.51
CA ARG A 55 5.43 -5.83 -10.13
C ARG A 55 4.57 -6.91 -9.49
N ASN A 56 3.52 -6.54 -8.74
CA ASN A 56 2.63 -7.52 -8.09
C ASN A 56 1.70 -8.25 -9.07
N TYR A 57 1.52 -7.69 -10.28
CA TYR A 57 0.69 -8.27 -11.36
C TYR A 57 1.52 -9.09 -12.35
N ILE A 58 2.84 -9.21 -12.12
CA ILE A 58 3.78 -9.93 -12.97
C ILE A 58 4.32 -11.10 -12.17
N ASP A 59 4.31 -12.30 -12.77
CA ASP A 59 4.93 -13.44 -12.11
C ASP A 59 6.44 -13.20 -11.88
N LYS A 60 6.97 -13.71 -10.77
CA LYS A 60 8.33 -13.41 -10.34
C LYS A 60 9.40 -13.91 -11.31
N ASP A 61 9.14 -14.99 -12.04
CA ASP A 61 10.13 -15.54 -12.98
C ASP A 61 10.22 -14.66 -14.23
N THR A 62 9.08 -14.22 -14.76
CA THR A 62 9.03 -13.22 -15.84
C THR A 62 9.70 -11.91 -15.42
N LEU A 63 9.38 -11.40 -14.25
CA LEU A 63 9.98 -10.16 -13.74
C LEU A 63 11.52 -10.29 -13.56
N ARG A 64 11.99 -11.47 -13.09
CA ARG A 64 13.41 -11.78 -12.95
C ARG A 64 14.13 -11.81 -14.31
N GLN A 65 13.51 -12.44 -15.31
CA GLN A 65 14.05 -12.49 -16.68
C GLN A 65 14.16 -11.08 -17.27
N VAL A 66 13.10 -10.27 -17.14
CA VAL A 66 13.10 -8.88 -17.61
C VAL A 66 14.23 -8.09 -16.93
N LEU A 67 14.31 -8.13 -15.59
CA LEU A 67 15.36 -7.41 -14.86
C LEU A 67 16.77 -7.87 -15.29
N ALA A 68 17.00 -9.16 -15.47
CA ALA A 68 18.28 -9.72 -15.88
C ALA A 68 18.67 -9.32 -17.32
N SER A 69 17.72 -9.04 -18.20
CA SER A 69 17.95 -8.60 -19.57
C SER A 69 18.32 -7.12 -19.72
N LEU A 70 18.12 -6.32 -18.64
CA LEU A 70 18.39 -4.89 -18.67
C LEU A 70 19.90 -4.58 -18.63
N PRO A 71 20.34 -3.39 -19.10
CA PRO A 71 21.70 -2.90 -18.88
C PRO A 71 22.08 -2.90 -17.40
N THR A 72 23.38 -3.14 -17.11
CA THR A 72 23.88 -3.29 -15.74
C THR A 72 23.64 -2.05 -14.86
N ASP A 73 23.73 -0.86 -15.42
CA ASP A 73 23.44 0.40 -14.74
C ASP A 73 21.96 0.50 -14.33
N MET A 74 21.05 0.04 -15.17
CA MET A 74 19.62 -0.05 -14.87
C MET A 74 19.33 -1.06 -13.75
N GLN A 75 19.95 -2.25 -13.81
CA GLN A 75 19.82 -3.25 -12.74
C GLN A 75 20.34 -2.73 -11.38
N LYS A 76 21.41 -1.94 -11.38
CA LYS A 76 22.05 -1.33 -10.20
C LYS A 76 21.41 0.02 -9.79
N SER A 77 20.49 0.55 -10.57
CA SER A 77 19.76 1.75 -10.19
C SER A 77 18.91 1.52 -8.94
N LYS A 78 18.51 2.59 -8.25
CA LYS A 78 17.61 2.50 -7.09
C LYS A 78 16.37 1.66 -7.39
N MET A 79 15.75 1.86 -8.56
CA MET A 79 14.54 1.15 -8.94
C MET A 79 14.82 -0.33 -9.28
N GLY A 80 15.92 -0.62 -9.98
CA GLY A 80 16.37 -2.00 -10.25
C GLY A 80 16.63 -2.77 -8.96
N LEU A 81 17.28 -2.15 -7.97
CA LEU A 81 17.52 -2.75 -6.66
C LEU A 81 16.21 -2.98 -5.89
N ASN A 82 15.22 -2.08 -5.99
CA ASN A 82 13.91 -2.29 -5.37
C ASN A 82 13.14 -3.45 -6.03
N ILE A 83 13.20 -3.59 -7.36
CA ILE A 83 12.62 -4.75 -8.05
C ILE A 83 13.33 -6.04 -7.59
N LYS A 84 14.66 -6.02 -7.52
CA LYS A 84 15.41 -7.17 -7.01
C LYS A 84 15.03 -7.53 -5.58
N ALA A 85 14.92 -6.54 -4.69
CA ALA A 85 14.49 -6.76 -3.30
C ALA A 85 13.10 -7.38 -3.23
N HIS A 86 12.14 -6.94 -4.09
CA HIS A 86 10.83 -7.57 -4.21
C HIS A 86 10.92 -9.03 -4.67
N LEU A 87 11.77 -9.34 -5.66
CA LEU A 87 11.96 -10.70 -6.16
C LEU A 87 12.56 -11.64 -5.11
N ASP A 88 13.49 -11.14 -4.30
CA ASP A 88 14.20 -11.90 -3.27
C ASP A 88 13.38 -12.02 -1.96
N THR A 89 12.23 -11.33 -1.88
CA THR A 89 11.40 -11.31 -0.68
C THR A 89 10.06 -12.01 -0.95
N GLU A 90 9.62 -12.85 -0.04
CA GLU A 90 8.26 -13.36 -0.01
C GLU A 90 7.34 -12.29 0.60
N GLN A 91 6.32 -11.88 -0.15
CA GLN A 91 5.37 -10.85 0.30
C GLN A 91 4.37 -11.45 1.29
N LEU A 92 3.95 -10.61 2.25
CA LEU A 92 2.92 -10.98 3.21
C LEU A 92 1.54 -11.04 2.56
N SER A 93 0.79 -12.06 2.94
CA SER A 93 -0.59 -12.31 2.52
C SER A 93 -1.46 -12.65 3.73
N VAL A 94 -2.75 -12.83 3.52
CA VAL A 94 -3.64 -13.41 4.55
C VAL A 94 -3.07 -14.75 5.02
N GLY A 95 -3.04 -14.96 6.33
CA GLY A 95 -2.40 -16.09 6.99
C GLY A 95 -0.92 -15.87 7.37
N SER A 96 -0.24 -14.85 6.84
CA SER A 96 1.12 -14.50 7.25
C SER A 96 1.11 -13.77 8.60
N THR A 97 2.17 -13.95 9.40
CA THR A 97 2.40 -13.11 10.59
C THR A 97 2.89 -11.73 10.17
N LEU A 98 2.31 -10.68 10.73
CA LEU A 98 2.79 -9.30 10.57
C LEU A 98 4.24 -9.19 11.05
N VAL A 99 5.11 -8.59 10.25
CA VAL A 99 6.54 -8.46 10.53
C VAL A 99 6.86 -7.03 10.92
N PRO A 100 7.18 -6.73 12.19
CA PRO A 100 7.63 -5.41 12.61
C PRO A 100 8.80 -4.89 11.79
N PHE A 101 8.86 -3.58 11.57
CA PHE A 101 9.99 -2.93 10.89
C PHE A 101 10.31 -1.60 11.57
N PRO A 102 11.59 -1.16 11.53
CA PRO A 102 12.00 0.11 12.12
C PRO A 102 11.28 1.28 11.46
N CYS A 103 10.59 2.08 12.26
CA CYS A 103 9.93 3.31 11.84
C CYS A 103 9.83 4.27 13.04
N VAL A 104 9.55 5.53 12.78
CA VAL A 104 9.38 6.56 13.80
C VAL A 104 8.00 7.19 13.71
N THR A 105 7.52 7.71 14.83
CA THR A 105 6.30 8.52 14.89
C THR A 105 6.56 9.94 14.38
N GLU A 106 5.50 10.73 14.22
CA GLU A 106 5.57 12.15 13.89
C GLU A 106 6.32 12.98 14.97
N GLU A 107 6.47 12.46 16.16
CA GLU A 107 7.28 13.07 17.24
C GLU A 107 8.76 12.74 17.12
N ASN A 108 9.16 11.99 16.09
CA ASN A 108 10.52 11.47 15.87
C ASN A 108 10.99 10.50 16.96
N VAL A 109 10.05 9.74 17.51
CA VAL A 109 10.32 8.66 18.48
C VAL A 109 10.21 7.33 17.77
N GLU A 110 11.11 6.40 18.06
CA GLU A 110 11.05 5.03 17.53
C GLU A 110 9.71 4.39 17.94
N PHE A 111 9.01 3.82 16.94
CA PHE A 111 7.74 3.16 17.18
C PHE A 111 7.96 1.76 17.72
N ASP A 112 7.56 1.53 18.96
CA ASP A 112 7.69 0.22 19.60
C ASP A 112 6.51 -0.71 19.25
N TRP A 113 6.73 -1.61 18.31
CA TRP A 113 5.78 -2.64 17.93
C TRP A 113 5.41 -3.61 19.06
N ASN A 114 6.24 -3.72 20.13
CA ASN A 114 5.96 -4.62 21.24
C ASN A 114 4.76 -4.15 22.08
N GLN A 115 4.45 -2.85 22.08
CA GLN A 115 3.25 -2.31 22.74
C GLN A 115 1.93 -2.83 22.13
N LEU A 116 2.00 -3.43 20.94
CA LEU A 116 0.84 -3.97 20.21
C LEU A 116 0.60 -5.46 20.50
N LYS A 117 1.46 -6.13 21.28
CA LYS A 117 1.29 -7.55 21.61
C LYS A 117 -0.07 -7.83 22.24
N GLY A 118 -0.78 -8.82 21.71
CA GLY A 118 -2.11 -9.22 22.20
C GLY A 118 -3.25 -8.33 21.73
N LYS A 119 -2.98 -7.33 20.88
CA LYS A 119 -3.98 -6.46 20.24
C LYS A 119 -4.17 -6.85 18.79
N GLN A 120 -5.35 -6.61 18.25
CA GLN A 120 -5.54 -6.54 16.81
C GLN A 120 -4.84 -5.28 16.27
N ILE A 121 -4.32 -5.33 15.06
CA ILE A 121 -3.66 -4.19 14.41
C ILE A 121 -4.37 -3.91 13.09
N LEU A 122 -4.84 -2.68 12.92
CA LEU A 122 -5.22 -2.15 11.62
C LEU A 122 -4.05 -1.30 11.10
N LEU A 123 -3.20 -1.92 10.27
CA LEU A 123 -2.10 -1.22 9.60
C LEU A 123 -2.58 -0.67 8.25
N LEU A 124 -2.49 0.64 8.09
CA LEU A 124 -2.84 1.35 6.87
C LEU A 124 -1.58 1.87 6.18
N TYR A 125 -1.47 1.65 4.88
CA TYR A 125 -0.47 2.30 4.04
C TYR A 125 -1.11 3.50 3.33
N GLY A 126 -0.83 4.71 3.81
CA GLY A 126 -1.32 5.98 3.24
C GLY A 126 -2.85 6.06 3.14
N GLY A 127 -3.31 6.78 2.14
CA GLY A 127 -4.70 6.73 1.66
C GLY A 127 -5.69 7.68 2.29
N LEU A 128 -5.32 8.49 3.31
CA LEU A 128 -6.28 9.43 3.94
C LEU A 128 -6.88 10.42 2.94
N GLY A 129 -6.11 10.83 1.91
CA GLY A 129 -6.64 11.69 0.85
C GLY A 129 -7.56 10.95 -0.13
N CYS A 130 -7.34 9.63 -0.32
CA CYS A 130 -8.08 8.84 -1.30
C CYS A 130 -9.42 8.33 -0.76
N MET A 131 -9.55 8.12 0.55
CA MET A 131 -10.76 7.54 1.15
C MET A 131 -11.91 8.53 1.36
N GLY A 132 -11.76 9.79 0.94
CA GLY A 132 -12.77 10.83 1.09
C GLY A 132 -13.08 11.20 2.55
N ASP A 133 -14.04 12.08 2.74
CA ASP A 133 -14.45 12.53 4.09
C ASP A 133 -15.13 11.40 4.86
N GLU A 134 -16.00 10.63 4.22
CA GLU A 134 -16.73 9.52 4.86
C GLU A 134 -15.79 8.45 5.38
N GLY A 135 -14.80 8.04 4.59
CA GLY A 135 -13.81 7.05 5.00
C GLY A 135 -12.94 7.55 6.18
N ARG A 136 -12.56 8.82 6.17
CA ARG A 136 -11.82 9.44 7.29
C ARG A 136 -12.65 9.50 8.56
N GLU A 137 -13.92 9.90 8.48
CA GLU A 137 -14.82 9.94 9.64
C GLU A 137 -15.14 8.53 10.16
N TYR A 138 -15.28 7.55 9.26
CA TYR A 138 -15.41 6.14 9.68
C TYR A 138 -14.18 5.68 10.49
N LEU A 139 -12.97 5.97 10.00
CA LEU A 139 -11.73 5.59 10.68
C LEU A 139 -11.59 6.26 12.06
N LYS A 140 -11.93 7.56 12.17
CA LYS A 140 -11.98 8.29 13.46
C LYS A 140 -13.02 7.68 14.41
N THR A 141 -14.18 7.33 13.88
CA THR A 141 -15.25 6.71 14.66
C THR A 141 -14.83 5.34 15.17
N LEU A 142 -14.24 4.52 14.31
CA LEU A 142 -13.68 3.22 14.67
C LEU A 142 -12.65 3.37 15.80
N TYR A 143 -11.72 4.31 15.66
CA TYR A 143 -10.71 4.57 16.70
C TYR A 143 -11.32 4.96 18.04
N LYS A 144 -12.35 5.82 18.05
CA LYS A 144 -13.03 6.27 19.28
C LYS A 144 -13.91 5.19 19.93
N GLN A 145 -14.52 4.34 19.12
CA GLN A 145 -15.46 3.31 19.61
C GLN A 145 -14.77 2.01 20.03
N THR A 146 -13.52 1.78 19.61
CA THR A 146 -12.77 0.58 19.99
C THR A 146 -11.86 0.85 21.18
N ASN A 147 -11.66 -0.18 22.02
CA ASN A 147 -10.71 -0.11 23.12
C ASN A 147 -9.27 -0.26 22.59
N ARG A 148 -8.35 0.61 23.05
CA ARG A 148 -6.93 0.56 22.70
C ARG A 148 -6.20 -0.69 23.22
N GLU A 149 -6.77 -1.40 24.17
CA GLU A 149 -6.29 -2.72 24.61
C GLU A 149 -6.65 -3.84 23.63
N ASP A 150 -7.67 -3.64 22.78
CA ASP A 150 -8.14 -4.65 21.83
C ASP A 150 -7.69 -4.40 20.40
N LEU A 151 -7.75 -3.16 19.93
CA LEU A 151 -7.39 -2.77 18.56
C LEU A 151 -6.53 -1.52 18.55
N GLU A 152 -5.41 -1.56 17.82
CA GLU A 152 -4.63 -0.37 17.52
C GLU A 152 -4.65 -0.07 16.02
N ILE A 153 -4.68 1.23 15.69
CA ILE A 153 -4.62 1.71 14.31
C ILE A 153 -3.25 2.35 14.09
N VAL A 154 -2.50 1.83 13.14
CA VAL A 154 -1.18 2.35 12.75
C VAL A 154 -1.25 2.80 11.29
N LEU A 155 -1.06 4.09 11.05
CA LEU A 155 -0.98 4.63 9.71
C LEU A 155 0.48 4.83 9.30
N TYR A 156 0.96 4.02 8.37
CA TYR A 156 2.23 4.28 7.71
C TYR A 156 2.04 5.30 6.60
N TRP A 157 2.80 6.40 6.66
CA TRP A 157 2.82 7.40 5.60
C TRP A 157 4.17 7.40 4.87
N PRO A 158 4.20 7.36 3.52
CA PRO A 158 5.44 7.33 2.76
C PRO A 158 6.09 8.73 2.68
N SER A 159 6.54 9.22 3.82
CA SER A 159 7.23 10.51 3.96
C SER A 159 8.70 10.41 3.58
N SER A 160 9.26 11.52 3.11
CA SER A 160 10.69 11.66 2.79
C SER A 160 11.51 12.17 3.97
N SER A 161 10.86 12.81 4.95
CA SER A 161 11.50 13.38 6.16
C SER A 161 10.52 13.43 7.32
N ILE A 162 11.04 13.76 8.50
CA ILE A 162 10.20 13.96 9.71
C ILE A 162 9.31 15.21 9.57
N GLU A 163 9.80 16.26 8.91
CA GLU A 163 9.03 17.49 8.68
C GLU A 163 7.82 17.21 7.77
N ASP A 164 8.03 16.36 6.74
CA ASP A 164 6.96 15.92 5.84
C ASP A 164 5.91 15.11 6.62
N LEU A 165 6.33 14.16 7.48
CA LEU A 165 5.42 13.36 8.31
C LEU A 165 4.61 14.22 9.28
N LYS A 166 5.24 15.20 9.94
CA LYS A 166 4.57 16.18 10.83
C LYS A 166 3.52 16.99 10.07
N SER A 167 3.89 17.53 8.91
CA SER A 167 2.96 18.31 8.08
C SER A 167 1.73 17.51 7.68
N VAL A 168 1.90 16.22 7.36
CA VAL A 168 0.78 15.32 7.07
C VAL A 168 -0.11 15.13 8.30
N LYS A 169 0.46 14.86 9.47
CA LYS A 169 -0.31 14.72 10.71
C LYS A 169 -1.11 16.00 11.03
N GLU A 170 -0.48 17.16 10.87
CA GLU A 170 -1.13 18.47 11.07
C GLU A 170 -2.26 18.71 10.06
N HIS A 171 -2.10 18.28 8.80
CA HIS A 171 -3.14 18.41 7.80
C HIS A 171 -4.38 17.54 8.13
N TYR A 172 -4.18 16.37 8.74
CA TYR A 172 -5.24 15.45 9.13
C TYR A 172 -5.53 15.54 10.64
N VAL A 173 -5.84 16.74 11.16
CA VAL A 173 -6.15 16.99 12.57
C VAL A 173 -7.31 16.12 13.07
N GLY A 174 -7.22 15.71 14.35
CA GLY A 174 -8.25 14.91 15.02
C GLY A 174 -8.15 13.40 14.75
N ASN A 175 -7.03 12.96 14.20
CA ASN A 175 -6.69 11.55 14.10
C ASN A 175 -5.67 11.21 15.20
N ASP A 176 -6.13 10.50 16.25
CA ASP A 176 -5.32 10.21 17.44
C ASP A 176 -4.51 8.91 17.31
N TYR A 177 -4.68 8.15 16.21
CA TYR A 177 -3.88 6.97 15.93
C TYR A 177 -2.45 7.33 15.49
N ALA A 178 -1.54 6.36 15.63
CA ALA A 178 -0.12 6.56 15.33
C ALA A 178 0.13 6.79 13.83
N PHE A 179 0.82 7.87 13.50
CA PHE A 179 1.41 8.09 12.17
C PHE A 179 2.87 7.69 12.22
N VAL A 180 3.29 6.80 11.33
CA VAL A 180 4.67 6.32 11.31
C VAL A 180 5.28 6.37 9.91
N SER A 181 6.60 6.52 9.84
CA SER A 181 7.37 6.41 8.60
C SER A 181 8.78 5.87 8.87
N ASP A 182 9.38 5.24 7.87
CA ASP A 182 10.79 4.83 7.89
C ASP A 182 11.65 5.65 6.90
N PHE A 183 11.05 6.62 6.23
CA PHE A 183 11.66 7.53 5.24
C PHE A 183 12.37 6.84 4.07
N LYS A 184 12.09 5.53 3.84
CA LYS A 184 12.71 4.75 2.76
C LYS A 184 11.92 4.77 1.46
N LEU A 185 10.69 5.32 1.48
CA LEU A 185 9.82 5.42 0.31
C LEU A 185 9.66 4.04 -0.38
N ASP A 186 10.05 3.94 -1.67
CA ASP A 186 9.94 2.70 -2.45
C ASP A 186 10.80 1.54 -1.94
N ALA A 187 11.85 1.82 -1.14
CA ALA A 187 12.69 0.81 -0.52
C ALA A 187 12.18 0.36 0.87
N SER A 188 11.07 0.92 1.34
CA SER A 188 10.47 0.56 2.61
C SER A 188 10.01 -0.91 2.65
N PRO A 189 10.14 -1.60 3.80
CA PRO A 189 9.51 -2.90 4.02
C PRO A 189 8.03 -2.93 3.69
N ILE A 190 7.28 -1.85 3.93
CA ILE A 190 5.86 -1.75 3.58
C ILE A 190 5.63 -1.91 2.06
N ARG A 191 6.56 -1.39 1.23
CA ARG A 191 6.52 -1.54 -0.22
C ARG A 191 7.02 -2.89 -0.69
N ILE A 192 8.05 -3.43 -0.06
CA ILE A 192 8.76 -4.64 -0.48
C ILE A 192 8.18 -5.89 0.18
N LYS A 193 8.18 -5.97 1.53
CA LYS A 193 7.76 -7.15 2.28
C LYS A 193 6.23 -7.27 2.36
N TYR A 194 5.54 -6.15 2.59
CA TYR A 194 4.08 -6.11 2.62
C TYR A 194 3.46 -6.05 1.22
N GLY A 195 4.27 -5.68 0.21
CA GLY A 195 3.84 -5.64 -1.18
C GLY A 195 2.87 -4.51 -1.53
N CYS A 196 2.78 -3.44 -0.72
CA CYS A 196 1.89 -2.32 -0.99
C CYS A 196 2.25 -1.61 -2.30
N GLN A 197 1.26 -1.40 -3.17
CA GLN A 197 1.40 -0.64 -4.42
C GLN A 197 0.44 0.53 -4.49
N ALA A 198 -0.79 0.36 -4.06
CA ALA A 198 -1.84 1.37 -4.05
C ALA A 198 -2.08 1.92 -2.65
N THR A 199 -2.73 3.08 -2.56
CA THR A 199 -3.18 3.71 -1.32
C THR A 199 -4.70 3.97 -1.38
N PRO A 200 -5.45 3.62 -0.33
CA PRO A 200 -5.00 2.92 0.87
C PRO A 200 -4.72 1.43 0.61
N THR A 201 -3.73 0.84 1.26
CA THR A 201 -3.67 -0.61 1.46
C THR A 201 -3.84 -0.89 2.94
N CYS A 202 -4.73 -1.81 3.29
CA CYS A 202 -5.09 -2.13 4.67
C CYS A 202 -4.70 -3.56 5.01
N PHE A 203 -4.15 -3.75 6.21
CA PHE A 203 -3.92 -5.05 6.82
C PHE A 203 -4.61 -5.07 8.17
N LEU A 204 -5.54 -6.01 8.39
CA LEU A 204 -6.10 -6.30 9.70
C LEU A 204 -5.50 -7.58 10.21
N THR A 205 -5.05 -7.59 11.47
CA THR A 205 -4.57 -8.80 12.13
C THR A 205 -5.51 -9.25 13.24
N ASP A 206 -5.39 -10.51 13.63
CA ASP A 206 -5.86 -10.98 14.92
C ASP A 206 -4.89 -10.61 16.06
N LYS A 207 -5.17 -11.07 17.30
CA LYS A 207 -4.36 -10.80 18.50
C LYS A 207 -2.99 -11.53 18.52
N ASP A 208 -2.84 -12.55 17.68
CA ASP A 208 -1.57 -13.26 17.44
C ASP A 208 -0.76 -12.62 16.28
N HIS A 209 -1.25 -11.49 15.79
CA HIS A 209 -0.69 -10.73 14.66
C HIS A 209 -0.70 -11.50 13.33
N ILE A 210 -1.60 -12.48 13.17
CA ILE A 210 -1.83 -13.12 11.88
C ILE A 210 -2.71 -12.19 11.02
N ILE A 211 -2.30 -11.90 9.81
CA ILE A 211 -3.06 -11.09 8.87
C ILE A 211 -4.34 -11.84 8.48
N VAL A 212 -5.49 -11.33 8.86
CA VAL A 212 -6.82 -11.91 8.55
C VAL A 212 -7.50 -11.21 7.37
N VAL A 213 -7.13 -9.94 7.10
CA VAL A 213 -7.60 -9.20 5.94
C VAL A 213 -6.42 -8.44 5.32
N LYS A 214 -6.33 -8.47 3.99
CA LYS A 214 -5.52 -7.56 3.18
C LYS A 214 -6.42 -6.99 2.09
N SER A 215 -6.52 -5.66 1.99
CA SER A 215 -7.30 -4.95 0.97
C SER A 215 -6.45 -3.85 0.36
N GLU A 216 -6.48 -3.75 -0.96
CA GLU A 216 -5.86 -2.65 -1.73
C GLU A 216 -6.98 -1.80 -2.34
N GLY A 217 -6.90 -0.47 -2.13
CA GLY A 217 -7.87 0.50 -2.66
C GLY A 217 -7.64 0.85 -4.14
#